data_5dd08ffbe40cf4140b5891c5d2813c01
#
_entry.id   5dd08ffbe40cf4140b5891c5d2813c01
#
_cell.length_a   1.000
_cell.length_b   1.000
_cell.length_c   1.000
_cell.angle_alpha   90.00
_cell.angle_beta   90.00
_cell.angle_gamma   90.00
#
_symmetry.space_group_name_H-M   'P 1'
#
loop_
_entity.id
_entity.type
_entity.pdbx_description
1 polymer ?
#
loop_
_entity_poly.entity_id
_entity_poly.type
_entity_poly.pdbx_seq_one_letter_code
_entity_poly.pdbx_strand_id
1 'polypeptide(L)'
;MKKLIFGAVISTLSMGIFVKAAKAQCGNVSIGAMGWASGEAITAVATFVLEQGYGCSVLVVPTDTVPAVTSLAENGQPDIVPEVWKNSAPIYDELEASGKVITASNVFANGGEEGWWIPTSLAEKHPELKTIDGVLANPELVGSRFHNCPVGWGCRIVNDNLKVVYQLEANGIEVFDHGSGANLGASIAAAFADNEPWFGYYWGPTAVLGKYEMTRVDIGDVDPVQHAINQSPDSPEDKLAPSGFPSAPVLNAVTADLAKREPEVFKFVQNMSFPNDIISKMLAWKEANNASASEAAAWILTNHKNVILSWVNEDAKAKLNKLL
;
A
#
# COMPACT_ATOMS: atom_id res chain seq x y z
N MET A 1 10.94 27.60 92.53
CA MET A 1 11.49 27.89 91.19
C MET A 1 11.02 26.72 90.30
N LYS A 2 9.93 26.89 89.58
CA LYS A 2 9.39 25.87 88.63
C LYS A 2 9.74 26.32 87.21
N LYS A 3 10.54 25.48 86.48
CA LYS A 3 10.86 25.67 85.10
C LYS A 3 9.79 25.05 84.25
N LEU A 4 9.08 25.87 83.44
CA LEU A 4 8.23 25.41 82.36
C LEU A 4 9.09 25.09 81.13
N ILE A 5 8.93 23.90 80.58
CA ILE A 5 9.52 23.48 79.32
C ILE A 5 8.39 23.55 78.27
N PHE A 6 8.53 24.48 77.28
CA PHE A 6 7.66 24.55 76.11
C PHE A 6 8.17 23.57 75.05
N GLY A 7 7.41 22.57 74.77
CA GLY A 7 7.65 21.67 73.64
C GLY A 7 7.05 22.24 72.34
N ALA A 8 7.89 22.55 71.41
CA ALA A 8 7.48 22.93 70.04
C ALA A 8 7.20 21.67 69.19
N VAL A 9 5.96 21.46 68.81
CA VAL A 9 5.58 20.42 67.83
C VAL A 9 5.80 20.98 66.45
N ILE A 10 6.82 20.48 65.74
CA ILE A 10 7.06 20.78 64.31
C ILE A 10 6.24 19.80 63.51
N SER A 11 5.15 20.28 62.93
CA SER A 11 4.28 19.55 61.98
C SER A 11 4.92 19.63 60.59
N THR A 12 5.60 18.60 60.12
CA THR A 12 6.14 18.48 58.75
C THR A 12 5.00 18.14 57.78
N LEU A 13 4.53 19.12 57.06
CA LEU A 13 3.65 18.95 55.92
C LEU A 13 4.44 18.35 54.76
N SER A 14 4.35 17.02 54.55
CA SER A 14 4.90 16.35 53.36
C SER A 14 4.04 16.70 52.16
N MET A 15 4.43 17.70 51.39
CA MET A 15 3.88 18.00 50.07
C MET A 15 4.32 16.90 49.10
N GLY A 16 3.44 15.92 48.85
CA GLY A 16 3.65 14.91 47.82
C GLY A 16 3.68 15.57 46.45
N ILE A 17 4.87 15.74 45.90
CA ILE A 17 5.06 16.13 44.52
C ILE A 17 4.66 14.94 43.64
N PHE A 18 3.42 14.94 43.11
CA PHE A 18 3.03 14.04 42.01
C PHE A 18 3.83 14.46 40.77
N VAL A 19 5.00 13.90 40.59
CA VAL A 19 5.71 13.95 39.31
C VAL A 19 4.86 13.12 38.34
N LYS A 20 4.03 13.76 37.50
CA LYS A 20 3.49 13.11 36.33
C LYS A 20 4.68 12.59 35.53
N ALA A 21 4.86 11.28 35.47
CA ALA A 21 5.85 10.68 34.59
C ALA A 21 5.57 11.25 33.18
N ALA A 22 6.53 12.00 32.64
CA ALA A 22 6.48 12.42 31.24
C ALA A 22 6.36 11.13 30.43
N LYS A 23 5.25 10.96 29.69
CA LYS A 23 5.10 9.85 28.76
C LYS A 23 6.31 9.92 27.82
N ALA A 24 7.05 8.83 27.70
CA ALA A 24 8.20 8.77 26.80
C ALA A 24 7.75 9.23 25.42
N GLN A 25 8.47 10.18 24.84
CA GLN A 25 8.23 10.62 23.48
C GLN A 25 8.61 9.44 22.56
N CYS A 26 7.82 9.21 21.49
CA CYS A 26 8.13 8.20 20.49
C CYS A 26 9.55 8.40 19.94
N GLY A 27 10.28 7.30 19.73
CA GLY A 27 11.64 7.32 19.19
C GLY A 27 11.70 7.52 17.68
N ASN A 28 12.78 7.01 17.07
CA ASN A 28 12.93 7.00 15.62
C ASN A 28 12.10 5.88 15.02
N VAL A 29 11.37 6.19 13.95
CA VAL A 29 10.55 5.24 13.19
C VAL A 29 10.84 5.42 11.71
N SER A 30 11.15 4.33 11.01
CA SER A 30 11.26 4.32 9.55
C SER A 30 9.99 3.79 8.90
N ILE A 31 9.55 4.44 7.81
CA ILE A 31 8.35 4.06 7.07
C ILE A 31 8.64 4.00 5.57
N GLY A 32 8.24 2.89 4.93
CA GLY A 32 8.37 2.71 3.49
C GLY A 32 7.35 3.55 2.72
N ALA A 33 7.80 4.24 1.68
CA ALA A 33 6.95 4.97 0.75
C ALA A 33 6.96 4.25 -0.59
N MET A 34 5.89 3.55 -0.90
CA MET A 34 5.74 2.83 -2.16
C MET A 34 5.62 3.81 -3.34
N GLY A 35 6.27 3.48 -4.48
CA GLY A 35 6.41 4.35 -5.65
C GLY A 35 5.15 4.51 -6.51
N TRP A 36 3.96 4.59 -5.89
CA TRP A 36 2.69 4.87 -6.57
C TRP A 36 1.81 5.79 -5.73
N ALA A 37 0.82 6.40 -6.38
CA ALA A 37 0.09 7.55 -5.86
C ALA A 37 -0.61 7.32 -4.51
N SER A 38 -1.23 6.14 -4.28
CA SER A 38 -1.84 5.81 -2.99
C SER A 38 -0.78 5.56 -1.92
N GLY A 39 0.27 4.79 -2.23
CA GLY A 39 1.35 4.48 -1.29
C GLY A 39 2.06 5.73 -0.77
N GLU A 40 2.40 6.66 -1.66
CA GLU A 40 2.98 7.95 -1.28
C GLU A 40 2.04 8.77 -0.37
N ALA A 41 0.75 8.87 -0.72
CA ALA A 41 -0.22 9.64 0.04
C ALA A 41 -0.51 9.01 1.42
N ILE A 42 -0.66 7.69 1.49
CA ILE A 42 -0.87 6.94 2.74
C ILE A 42 0.34 7.11 3.66
N THR A 43 1.55 6.98 3.11
CA THR A 43 2.79 7.21 3.86
C THR A 43 2.85 8.63 4.41
N ALA A 44 2.45 9.63 3.63
CA ALA A 44 2.42 11.03 4.09
C ALA A 44 1.39 11.25 5.21
N VAL A 45 0.20 10.62 5.14
CA VAL A 45 -0.79 10.64 6.25
C VAL A 45 -0.21 9.98 7.51
N ALA A 46 0.39 8.79 7.37
CA ALA A 46 0.96 8.06 8.49
C ALA A 46 2.11 8.85 9.15
N THR A 47 3.00 9.45 8.33
CA THR A 47 4.09 10.31 8.81
C THR A 47 3.56 11.48 9.62
N PHE A 48 2.55 12.19 9.11
CA PHE A 48 1.92 13.29 9.83
C PHE A 48 1.37 12.86 11.20
N VAL A 49 0.67 11.72 11.25
CA VAL A 49 0.11 11.18 12.50
C VAL A 49 1.21 10.79 13.48
N LEU A 50 2.27 10.13 13.01
CA LEU A 50 3.40 9.71 13.82
C LEU A 50 4.15 10.93 14.42
N GLU A 51 4.43 11.94 13.61
CA GLU A 51 5.13 13.14 14.05
C GLU A 51 4.27 14.04 14.96
N GLN A 52 3.08 14.40 14.51
CA GLN A 52 2.24 15.38 15.20
C GLN A 52 1.42 14.78 16.34
N GLY A 53 0.99 13.53 16.20
CA GLY A 53 0.21 12.81 17.21
C GLY A 53 1.09 12.18 18.30
N TYR A 54 2.08 11.42 17.88
CA TYR A 54 2.91 10.62 18.79
C TYR A 54 4.26 11.29 19.14
N GLY A 55 4.72 12.23 18.32
CA GLY A 55 6.00 12.92 18.51
C GLY A 55 7.20 12.07 18.12
N CYS A 56 7.03 11.17 17.15
CA CYS A 56 8.11 10.38 16.58
C CYS A 56 9.03 11.22 15.68
N SER A 57 10.28 10.80 15.55
CA SER A 57 11.16 11.24 14.45
C SER A 57 11.01 10.23 13.32
N VAL A 58 10.42 10.64 12.19
CA VAL A 58 10.10 9.72 11.10
C VAL A 58 11.10 9.84 9.95
N LEU A 59 11.64 8.68 9.53
CA LEU A 59 12.44 8.54 8.32
C LEU A 59 11.59 7.88 7.23
N VAL A 60 11.22 8.65 6.21
CA VAL A 60 10.53 8.11 5.03
C VAL A 60 11.55 7.51 4.07
N VAL A 61 11.37 6.24 3.72
CA VAL A 61 12.26 5.46 2.83
C VAL A 61 11.54 5.16 1.52
N PRO A 62 11.87 5.84 0.41
CA PRO A 62 11.33 5.48 -0.90
C PRO A 62 11.65 4.03 -1.24
N THR A 63 10.66 3.27 -1.65
CA THR A 63 10.78 1.84 -1.94
C THR A 63 9.66 1.36 -2.87
N ASP A 64 9.76 0.10 -3.27
CA ASP A 64 8.72 -0.66 -3.97
C ASP A 64 8.53 -2.01 -3.27
N THR A 65 7.54 -2.81 -3.70
CA THR A 65 7.17 -4.06 -3.00
C THR A 65 8.35 -5.00 -2.79
N VAL A 66 9.08 -5.33 -3.86
CA VAL A 66 10.19 -6.30 -3.78
C VAL A 66 11.35 -5.80 -2.93
N PRO A 67 11.89 -4.58 -3.15
CA PRO A 67 12.92 -4.01 -2.29
C PRO A 67 12.51 -3.91 -0.82
N ALA A 68 11.24 -3.55 -0.53
CA ALA A 68 10.76 -3.44 0.84
C ALA A 68 10.77 -4.80 1.56
N VAL A 69 10.21 -5.85 0.94
CA VAL A 69 10.18 -7.20 1.53
C VAL A 69 11.58 -7.77 1.69
N THR A 70 12.47 -7.55 0.71
CA THR A 70 13.87 -7.96 0.79
C THR A 70 14.58 -7.27 1.95
N SER A 71 14.42 -5.95 2.08
CA SER A 71 15.03 -5.19 3.20
C SER A 71 14.46 -5.60 4.56
N LEU A 72 13.17 -5.91 4.65
CA LEU A 72 12.59 -6.49 5.88
C LEU A 72 13.25 -7.84 6.23
N ALA A 73 13.51 -8.69 5.23
CA ALA A 73 14.14 -9.99 5.45
C ALA A 73 15.60 -9.88 5.93
N GLU A 74 16.36 -9.01 5.31
CA GLU A 74 17.82 -8.87 5.50
C GLU A 74 18.18 -7.93 6.64
N ASN A 75 17.51 -6.79 6.72
CA ASN A 75 17.89 -5.67 7.58
C ASN A 75 16.89 -5.39 8.71
N GLY A 76 15.68 -5.97 8.67
CA GLY A 76 14.59 -5.65 9.59
C GLY A 76 14.12 -4.19 9.49
N GLN A 77 14.16 -3.62 8.30
CA GLN A 77 13.75 -2.24 8.02
C GLN A 77 13.13 -2.13 6.60
N PRO A 78 12.28 -1.11 6.35
CA PRO A 78 11.81 -0.09 7.31
C PRO A 78 10.89 -0.68 8.39
N ASP A 79 10.69 0.05 9.50
CA ASP A 79 9.87 -0.38 10.63
C ASP A 79 8.40 -0.61 10.28
N ILE A 80 7.86 0.24 9.41
CA ILE A 80 6.47 0.19 8.92
C ILE A 80 6.51 0.15 7.39
N VAL A 81 5.79 -0.77 6.82
CA VAL A 81 5.58 -0.86 5.37
C VAL A 81 4.07 -0.86 5.12
N PRO A 82 3.48 0.30 4.80
CA PRO A 82 2.09 0.36 4.40
C PRO A 82 1.91 -0.10 2.95
N GLU A 83 0.71 -0.52 2.63
CA GLU A 83 0.30 -0.89 1.27
C GLU A 83 1.14 -2.03 0.65
N VAL A 84 1.36 -3.10 1.45
CA VAL A 84 1.92 -4.34 0.94
C VAL A 84 0.81 -5.13 0.24
N TRP A 85 0.93 -5.27 -1.07
CA TRP A 85 0.05 -6.10 -1.90
C TRP A 85 0.47 -7.56 -1.75
N LYS A 86 -0.23 -8.29 -0.87
CA LYS A 86 0.18 -9.63 -0.43
C LYS A 86 0.35 -10.61 -1.60
N ASN A 87 -0.59 -10.59 -2.55
CA ASN A 87 -0.58 -11.48 -3.72
C ASN A 87 0.56 -11.17 -4.71
N SER A 88 1.30 -10.12 -4.48
CA SER A 88 2.42 -9.65 -5.29
C SER A 88 3.66 -9.33 -4.42
N ALA A 89 3.73 -9.89 -3.20
CA ALA A 89 4.83 -9.69 -2.27
C ALA A 89 5.53 -11.04 -1.98
N PRO A 90 6.56 -11.40 -2.78
CA PRO A 90 7.29 -12.65 -2.58
C PRO A 90 7.90 -12.70 -1.17
N ILE A 91 8.04 -13.91 -0.62
CA ILE A 91 8.58 -14.20 0.72
C ILE A 91 7.82 -13.56 1.91
N TYR A 92 6.74 -12.79 1.68
CA TYR A 92 6.02 -12.12 2.79
C TYR A 92 5.48 -13.12 3.81
N ASP A 93 4.87 -14.21 3.37
CA ASP A 93 4.34 -15.25 4.26
C ASP A 93 5.46 -15.94 5.08
N GLU A 94 6.65 -16.11 4.51
CA GLU A 94 7.81 -16.65 5.21
C GLU A 94 8.32 -15.70 6.29
N LEU A 95 8.33 -14.38 6.00
CA LEU A 95 8.70 -13.35 6.97
C LEU A 95 7.72 -13.31 8.15
N GLU A 96 6.42 -13.40 7.87
CA GLU A 96 5.39 -13.46 8.89
C GLU A 96 5.50 -14.74 9.72
N ALA A 97 5.64 -15.91 9.08
CA ALA A 97 5.81 -17.19 9.75
C ALA A 97 7.08 -17.25 10.61
N SER A 98 8.15 -16.59 10.20
CA SER A 98 9.39 -16.48 10.99
C SER A 98 9.30 -15.50 12.17
N GLY A 99 8.21 -14.74 12.27
CA GLY A 99 8.00 -13.72 13.29
C GLY A 99 8.85 -12.45 13.13
N LYS A 100 9.48 -12.23 11.98
CA LYS A 100 10.23 -11.01 11.68
C LYS A 100 9.29 -9.83 11.41
N VAL A 101 8.17 -10.11 10.76
CA VAL A 101 7.15 -9.15 10.36
C VAL A 101 5.80 -9.54 10.97
N ILE A 102 4.99 -8.56 11.26
CA ILE A 102 3.61 -8.71 11.74
C ILE A 102 2.69 -7.97 10.78
N THR A 103 1.69 -8.66 10.25
CA THR A 103 0.56 -8.00 9.59
C THR A 103 -0.25 -7.26 10.65
N ALA A 104 -0.21 -5.93 10.62
CA ALA A 104 -0.91 -5.11 11.60
C ALA A 104 -2.38 -4.93 11.25
N SER A 105 -2.70 -4.64 9.99
CA SER A 105 -4.08 -4.41 9.49
C SER A 105 -4.14 -4.48 7.96
N ASN A 106 -5.36 -4.43 7.42
CA ASN A 106 -5.58 -4.14 6.00
C ASN A 106 -5.61 -2.62 5.81
N VAL A 107 -4.72 -2.09 4.97
CA VAL A 107 -4.69 -0.65 4.68
C VAL A 107 -5.90 -0.22 3.86
N PHE A 108 -6.40 -1.08 2.97
CA PHE A 108 -7.67 -0.92 2.27
C PHE A 108 -8.72 -1.84 2.90
N ALA A 109 -9.81 -1.26 3.38
CA ALA A 109 -10.85 -2.00 4.11
C ALA A 109 -11.47 -3.14 3.29
N ASN A 110 -11.56 -2.98 1.97
CA ASN A 110 -12.11 -3.96 1.05
C ASN A 110 -11.03 -4.68 0.21
N GLY A 111 -9.74 -4.52 0.56
CA GLY A 111 -8.64 -5.04 -0.23
C GLY A 111 -8.47 -4.30 -1.56
N GLY A 112 -7.72 -4.91 -2.47
CA GLY A 112 -7.48 -4.40 -3.82
C GLY A 112 -7.85 -5.44 -4.87
N GLU A 113 -7.82 -5.02 -6.13
CA GLU A 113 -7.95 -5.89 -7.29
C GLU A 113 -6.76 -5.67 -8.22
N GLU A 114 -6.33 -6.73 -8.86
CA GLU A 114 -5.27 -6.73 -9.86
C GLU A 114 -5.75 -7.51 -11.08
N GLY A 115 -5.19 -7.20 -12.24
CA GLY A 115 -5.54 -7.96 -13.44
C GLY A 115 -4.95 -7.39 -14.72
N TRP A 116 -5.28 -8.04 -15.82
CA TRP A 116 -5.04 -7.56 -17.17
C TRP A 116 -6.32 -6.95 -17.70
N TRP A 117 -6.21 -5.81 -18.33
CA TRP A 117 -7.35 -4.97 -18.67
C TRP A 117 -7.29 -4.49 -20.12
N ILE A 118 -8.47 -4.23 -20.71
CA ILE A 118 -8.68 -3.53 -21.98
C ILE A 118 -9.77 -2.46 -21.80
N PRO A 119 -9.84 -1.42 -22.64
CA PRO A 119 -10.97 -0.49 -22.66
C PRO A 119 -12.31 -1.22 -22.85
N THR A 120 -13.33 -0.86 -22.07
CA THR A 120 -14.66 -1.51 -22.17
C THR A 120 -15.27 -1.33 -23.56
N SER A 121 -15.09 -0.18 -24.20
CA SER A 121 -15.52 0.06 -25.56
C SER A 121 -14.89 -0.90 -26.58
N LEU A 122 -13.64 -1.31 -26.36
CA LEU A 122 -12.96 -2.32 -27.17
C LEU A 122 -13.55 -3.72 -26.93
N ALA A 123 -13.79 -4.06 -25.63
CA ALA A 123 -14.42 -5.32 -25.25
C ALA A 123 -15.87 -5.48 -25.73
N GLU A 124 -16.61 -4.38 -25.90
CA GLU A 124 -17.97 -4.36 -26.46
C GLU A 124 -17.95 -4.56 -27.98
N LYS A 125 -17.00 -3.91 -28.66
CA LYS A 125 -16.82 -4.02 -30.11
C LYS A 125 -16.27 -5.39 -30.53
N HIS A 126 -15.40 -5.98 -29.70
CA HIS A 126 -14.71 -7.24 -29.91
C HIS A 126 -14.86 -8.13 -28.66
N PRO A 127 -16.02 -8.79 -28.48
CA PRO A 127 -16.30 -9.58 -27.27
C PRO A 127 -15.34 -10.73 -27.03
N GLU A 128 -14.67 -11.24 -28.08
CA GLU A 128 -13.63 -12.27 -28.01
C GLU A 128 -12.43 -11.82 -27.16
N LEU A 129 -12.12 -10.54 -27.14
CA LEU A 129 -10.99 -9.97 -26.38
C LEU A 129 -11.20 -9.99 -24.85
N LYS A 130 -12.38 -10.40 -24.37
CA LYS A 130 -12.64 -10.58 -22.94
C LYS A 130 -11.89 -11.77 -22.35
N THR A 131 -11.28 -12.60 -23.18
CA THR A 131 -10.47 -13.76 -22.77
C THR A 131 -9.07 -13.64 -23.34
N ILE A 132 -8.09 -14.23 -22.63
CA ILE A 132 -6.70 -14.23 -23.11
C ILE A 132 -6.56 -14.95 -24.46
N ASP A 133 -7.29 -16.05 -24.67
CA ASP A 133 -7.27 -16.77 -25.96
C ASP A 133 -7.72 -15.87 -27.12
N GLY A 134 -8.74 -15.06 -26.90
CA GLY A 134 -9.20 -14.10 -27.91
C GLY A 134 -8.19 -12.98 -28.18
N VAL A 135 -7.49 -12.51 -27.14
CA VAL A 135 -6.38 -11.54 -27.27
C VAL A 135 -5.21 -12.15 -28.06
N LEU A 136 -4.80 -13.37 -27.74
CA LEU A 136 -3.70 -14.07 -28.44
C LEU A 136 -4.03 -14.37 -29.90
N ALA A 137 -5.30 -14.64 -30.21
CA ALA A 137 -5.76 -14.87 -31.58
C ALA A 137 -5.86 -13.57 -32.43
N ASN A 138 -5.93 -12.40 -31.80
CA ASN A 138 -6.13 -11.11 -32.46
C ASN A 138 -5.24 -10.00 -31.84
N PRO A 139 -3.92 -10.18 -31.82
CA PRO A 139 -3.01 -9.25 -31.13
C PRO A 139 -3.07 -7.82 -31.68
N GLU A 140 -3.35 -7.64 -32.96
CA GLU A 140 -3.48 -6.34 -33.61
C GLU A 140 -4.66 -5.51 -33.07
N LEU A 141 -5.74 -6.16 -32.61
CA LEU A 141 -6.90 -5.48 -32.03
C LEU A 141 -6.60 -4.84 -30.68
N VAL A 142 -5.58 -5.32 -29.97
CA VAL A 142 -5.09 -4.74 -28.72
C VAL A 142 -3.81 -3.92 -28.89
N GLY A 143 -3.47 -3.57 -30.13
CA GLY A 143 -2.28 -2.78 -30.45
C GLY A 143 -0.98 -3.57 -30.42
N SER A 144 -1.02 -4.90 -30.45
CA SER A 144 0.14 -5.82 -30.41
C SER A 144 1.09 -5.53 -29.25
N ARG A 145 0.59 -5.02 -28.13
CA ARG A 145 1.39 -4.61 -26.97
C ARG A 145 0.69 -4.98 -25.67
N PHE A 146 1.48 -5.48 -24.73
CA PHE A 146 1.13 -5.63 -23.32
C PHE A 146 1.87 -4.59 -22.48
N HIS A 147 1.13 -3.69 -21.85
CA HIS A 147 1.66 -2.67 -20.97
C HIS A 147 1.89 -3.28 -19.58
N ASN A 148 3.16 -3.55 -19.26
CA ASN A 148 3.55 -4.27 -18.05
C ASN A 148 3.72 -3.33 -16.87
N CYS A 149 3.66 -3.90 -15.67
CA CYS A 149 3.93 -3.18 -14.45
C CYS A 149 5.44 -2.87 -14.27
N PRO A 150 5.79 -1.78 -13.56
CA PRO A 150 7.17 -1.35 -13.39
C PRO A 150 8.07 -2.39 -12.73
N VAL A 151 9.37 -2.32 -13.04
CA VAL A 151 10.41 -3.09 -12.34
C VAL A 151 10.42 -2.71 -10.86
N GLY A 152 10.60 -3.70 -9.98
CA GLY A 152 10.59 -3.51 -8.52
C GLY A 152 9.22 -3.76 -7.89
N TRP A 153 8.14 -3.74 -8.68
CA TRP A 153 6.82 -4.11 -8.19
C TRP A 153 6.65 -5.63 -8.21
N GLY A 154 5.86 -6.16 -7.26
CA GLY A 154 5.60 -7.61 -7.20
C GLY A 154 4.82 -8.15 -8.39
N CYS A 155 3.85 -7.38 -8.91
CA CYS A 155 3.10 -7.71 -10.11
C CYS A 155 4.01 -7.95 -11.34
N ARG A 156 5.21 -7.34 -11.37
CA ARG A 156 6.17 -7.56 -12.45
C ARG A 156 6.61 -9.01 -12.50
N ILE A 157 6.85 -9.65 -11.36
CA ILE A 157 7.23 -11.06 -11.29
C ILE A 157 6.10 -11.95 -11.82
N VAL A 158 4.88 -11.71 -11.34
CA VAL A 158 3.68 -12.45 -11.79
C VAL A 158 3.49 -12.32 -13.30
N ASN A 159 3.56 -11.08 -13.82
CA ASN A 159 3.38 -10.82 -15.25
C ASN A 159 4.52 -11.41 -16.10
N ASP A 160 5.77 -11.34 -15.64
CA ASP A 160 6.91 -11.92 -16.34
C ASP A 160 6.82 -13.45 -16.43
N ASN A 161 6.23 -14.10 -15.43
CA ASN A 161 5.93 -15.53 -15.47
C ASN A 161 4.70 -15.82 -16.34
N LEU A 162 3.62 -15.06 -16.23
CA LEU A 162 2.41 -15.25 -17.07
C LEU A 162 2.66 -14.96 -18.56
N LYS A 163 3.54 -14.00 -18.91
CA LYS A 163 3.90 -13.77 -20.32
C LYS A 163 4.55 -14.99 -20.98
N VAL A 164 5.30 -15.78 -20.20
CA VAL A 164 5.88 -17.06 -20.65
C VAL A 164 4.79 -18.08 -20.81
N VAL A 165 3.89 -18.23 -19.82
CA VAL A 165 2.74 -19.15 -19.86
C VAL A 165 1.88 -18.92 -21.09
N TYR A 166 1.53 -17.66 -21.39
CA TYR A 166 0.69 -17.29 -22.54
C TYR A 166 1.47 -17.03 -23.81
N GLN A 167 2.80 -17.16 -23.79
CA GLN A 167 3.68 -16.97 -24.94
C GLN A 167 3.40 -15.64 -25.68
N LEU A 168 3.25 -14.53 -24.93
CA LEU A 168 2.82 -13.24 -25.48
C LEU A 168 3.65 -12.82 -26.70
N GLU A 169 4.98 -12.87 -26.59
CA GLU A 169 5.90 -12.43 -27.67
C GLU A 169 5.81 -13.36 -28.89
N ALA A 170 5.65 -14.69 -28.68
CA ALA A 170 5.47 -15.66 -29.78
C ALA A 170 4.14 -15.45 -30.52
N ASN A 171 3.13 -14.90 -29.83
CA ASN A 171 1.85 -14.53 -30.41
C ASN A 171 1.81 -13.06 -30.91
N GLY A 172 2.97 -12.40 -31.06
CA GLY A 172 3.07 -11.06 -31.67
C GLY A 172 2.72 -9.91 -30.72
N ILE A 173 2.72 -10.12 -29.42
CA ILE A 173 2.46 -9.09 -28.39
C ILE A 173 3.78 -8.66 -27.74
N GLU A 174 4.22 -7.43 -28.04
CA GLU A 174 5.39 -6.79 -27.41
C GLU A 174 5.10 -6.54 -25.91
N VAL A 175 6.00 -6.93 -25.02
CA VAL A 175 5.90 -6.56 -23.60
C VAL A 175 6.63 -5.25 -23.34
N PHE A 176 5.89 -4.21 -22.95
CA PHE A 176 6.40 -2.85 -22.82
C PHE A 176 6.42 -2.38 -21.37
N ASP A 177 7.55 -1.81 -20.95
CA ASP A 177 7.76 -1.26 -19.61
C ASP A 177 7.70 0.27 -19.64
N HIS A 178 6.84 0.85 -18.82
CA HIS A 178 6.69 2.31 -18.69
C HIS A 178 7.65 2.95 -17.69
N GLY A 179 8.39 2.16 -16.93
CA GLY A 179 9.36 2.62 -15.94
C GLY A 179 8.75 3.19 -14.64
N SER A 180 7.45 3.52 -14.63
CA SER A 180 6.75 4.00 -13.43
C SER A 180 5.23 3.78 -13.50
N GLY A 181 4.59 3.72 -12.33
CA GLY A 181 3.12 3.64 -12.24
C GLY A 181 2.41 4.88 -12.82
N ALA A 182 3.01 6.06 -12.69
CA ALA A 182 2.49 7.28 -13.28
C ALA A 182 2.45 7.21 -14.81
N ASN A 183 3.53 6.75 -15.44
CA ASN A 183 3.59 6.58 -16.89
C ASN A 183 2.65 5.46 -17.38
N LEU A 184 2.53 4.37 -16.61
CA LEU A 184 1.57 3.31 -16.93
C LEU A 184 0.13 3.84 -16.89
N GLY A 185 -0.27 4.61 -15.88
CA GLY A 185 -1.57 5.27 -15.83
C GLY A 185 -1.78 6.30 -16.95
N ALA A 186 -0.74 7.08 -17.27
CA ALA A 186 -0.78 8.04 -18.37
C ALA A 186 -0.97 7.36 -19.73
N SER A 187 -0.46 6.14 -19.94
CA SER A 187 -0.67 5.38 -21.18
C SER A 187 -2.14 4.99 -21.39
N ILE A 188 -2.87 4.66 -20.32
CA ILE A 188 -4.32 4.44 -20.39
C ILE A 188 -5.04 5.75 -20.78
N ALA A 189 -4.69 6.85 -20.11
CA ALA A 189 -5.29 8.15 -20.40
C ALA A 189 -5.07 8.59 -21.87
N ALA A 190 -3.86 8.35 -22.40
CA ALA A 190 -3.53 8.62 -23.79
C ALA A 190 -4.36 7.76 -24.76
N ALA A 191 -4.44 6.44 -24.50
CA ALA A 191 -5.23 5.52 -25.31
C ALA A 191 -6.71 5.95 -25.40
N PHE A 192 -7.30 6.38 -24.26
CA PHE A 192 -8.67 6.91 -24.25
C PHE A 192 -8.83 8.25 -24.99
N ALA A 193 -7.83 9.15 -24.88
CA ALA A 193 -7.87 10.44 -25.58
C ALA A 193 -7.77 10.28 -27.11
N ASP A 194 -6.93 9.34 -27.56
CA ASP A 194 -6.64 9.09 -28.96
C ASP A 194 -7.57 8.01 -29.58
N ASN A 195 -8.44 7.40 -28.76
CA ASN A 195 -9.30 6.27 -29.15
C ASN A 195 -8.50 5.09 -29.71
N GLU A 196 -7.34 4.83 -29.11
CA GLU A 196 -6.43 3.75 -29.46
C GLU A 196 -6.66 2.52 -28.55
N PRO A 197 -6.34 1.30 -29.03
CA PRO A 197 -6.40 0.11 -28.20
C PRO A 197 -5.35 0.16 -27.10
N TRP A 198 -5.67 -0.50 -25.97
CA TRP A 198 -4.75 -0.69 -24.88
C TRP A 198 -4.97 -2.06 -24.27
N PHE A 199 -3.90 -2.80 -23.90
CA PHE A 199 -3.95 -4.05 -23.18
C PHE A 199 -2.78 -4.11 -22.21
N GLY A 200 -3.04 -4.38 -20.93
CA GLY A 200 -1.98 -4.45 -19.95
C GLY A 200 -2.44 -4.69 -18.52
N TYR A 201 -1.49 -4.70 -17.63
CA TYR A 201 -1.71 -4.81 -16.20
C TYR A 201 -2.19 -3.47 -15.61
N TYR A 202 -3.20 -3.54 -14.74
CA TYR A 202 -3.56 -2.43 -13.87
C TYR A 202 -4.21 -2.94 -12.57
N TRP A 203 -4.45 -2.03 -11.63
CA TRP A 203 -4.98 -2.37 -10.31
C TRP A 203 -5.98 -1.31 -9.80
N GLY A 204 -6.79 -1.70 -8.79
CA GLY A 204 -7.72 -0.82 -8.05
C GLY A 204 -7.58 -0.97 -6.52
N PRO A 205 -7.84 0.10 -5.75
CA PRO A 205 -8.44 1.38 -6.14
C PRO A 205 -7.45 2.37 -6.77
N THR A 206 -7.81 2.97 -7.91
CA THR A 206 -7.05 4.05 -8.56
C THR A 206 -7.98 5.07 -9.18
N ALA A 207 -7.48 6.30 -9.42
CA ALA A 207 -8.20 7.31 -10.16
C ALA A 207 -8.49 6.86 -11.61
N VAL A 208 -7.58 6.12 -12.21
CA VAL A 208 -7.67 5.62 -13.59
C VAL A 208 -8.87 4.71 -13.78
N LEU A 209 -9.01 3.64 -12.94
CA LEU A 209 -10.18 2.75 -13.03
C LEU A 209 -11.49 3.41 -12.59
N GLY A 210 -11.42 4.49 -11.83
CA GLY A 210 -12.60 5.31 -11.49
C GLY A 210 -13.03 6.25 -12.61
N LYS A 211 -12.12 6.59 -13.53
CA LYS A 211 -12.36 7.57 -14.61
C LYS A 211 -12.58 6.93 -15.97
N TYR A 212 -11.89 5.85 -16.25
CA TYR A 212 -11.93 5.15 -17.53
C TYR A 212 -12.60 3.80 -17.36
N GLU A 213 -13.57 3.52 -18.23
CA GLU A 213 -14.28 2.24 -18.21
C GLU A 213 -13.40 1.16 -18.82
N MET A 214 -12.89 0.28 -17.93
CA MET A 214 -12.00 -0.81 -18.28
C MET A 214 -12.67 -2.15 -18.00
N THR A 215 -12.47 -3.12 -18.88
CA THR A 215 -12.93 -4.50 -18.74
C THR A 215 -11.73 -5.39 -18.45
N ARG A 216 -11.84 -6.20 -17.38
CA ARG A 216 -10.82 -7.19 -17.04
C ARG A 216 -10.87 -8.36 -18.04
N VAL A 217 -9.70 -8.72 -18.54
CA VAL A 217 -9.52 -9.89 -19.41
C VAL A 217 -9.50 -11.14 -18.53
N ASP A 218 -10.29 -12.14 -18.91
CA ASP A 218 -10.24 -13.47 -18.28
C ASP A 218 -8.96 -14.18 -18.74
N ILE A 219 -8.04 -14.37 -17.80
CA ILE A 219 -6.78 -15.06 -18.00
C ILE A 219 -6.76 -16.43 -17.32
N GLY A 220 -7.91 -17.01 -17.06
CA GLY A 220 -8.11 -18.31 -16.44
C GLY A 220 -8.66 -18.23 -15.02
N ASP A 221 -9.03 -19.40 -14.51
CA ASP A 221 -9.57 -19.53 -13.16
C ASP A 221 -8.57 -19.05 -12.10
N VAL A 222 -9.10 -18.50 -11.00
CA VAL A 222 -8.27 -18.11 -9.87
C VAL A 222 -7.84 -19.35 -9.09
N ASP A 223 -6.56 -19.69 -9.15
CA ASP A 223 -5.92 -20.71 -8.33
C ASP A 223 -4.86 -20.06 -7.42
N PRO A 224 -5.14 -19.89 -6.10
CA PRO A 224 -4.20 -19.28 -5.19
C PRO A 224 -2.86 -20.02 -5.05
N VAL A 225 -2.86 -21.34 -5.21
CA VAL A 225 -1.62 -22.16 -5.14
C VAL A 225 -0.77 -21.90 -6.38
N GLN A 226 -1.39 -21.92 -7.56
CA GLN A 226 -0.69 -21.63 -8.81
C GLN A 226 -0.24 -20.15 -8.86
N HIS A 227 -1.08 -19.24 -8.36
CA HIS A 227 -0.70 -17.81 -8.27
C HIS A 227 0.55 -17.63 -7.39
N ALA A 228 0.64 -18.32 -6.25
CA ALA A 228 1.83 -18.26 -5.38
C ALA A 228 3.10 -18.80 -6.10
N ILE A 229 2.95 -19.81 -6.95
CA ILE A 229 4.05 -20.29 -7.81
C ILE A 229 4.44 -19.19 -8.82
N ASN A 230 3.46 -18.61 -9.51
CA ASN A 230 3.70 -17.54 -10.50
C ASN A 230 4.24 -16.24 -9.85
N GLN A 231 4.08 -16.04 -8.55
CA GLN A 231 4.59 -14.91 -7.78
C GLN A 231 6.08 -15.06 -7.43
N SER A 232 6.65 -16.25 -7.51
CA SER A 232 8.04 -16.49 -7.16
C SER A 232 8.98 -16.19 -8.34
N PRO A 233 10.04 -15.36 -8.16
CA PRO A 233 11.00 -15.07 -9.22
C PRO A 233 11.85 -16.28 -9.60
N ASP A 234 11.94 -17.28 -8.71
CA ASP A 234 12.77 -18.47 -8.88
C ASP A 234 11.95 -19.70 -9.33
N SER A 235 10.67 -19.51 -9.67
CA SER A 235 9.82 -20.60 -10.11
C SER A 235 10.35 -21.21 -11.41
N PRO A 236 10.56 -22.55 -11.45
CA PRO A 236 10.93 -23.24 -12.69
C PRO A 236 9.84 -23.07 -13.75
N GLU A 237 10.23 -22.86 -14.99
CA GLU A 237 9.29 -22.62 -16.10
C GLU A 237 8.27 -23.74 -16.27
N ASP A 238 8.67 -25.01 -16.02
CA ASP A 238 7.80 -26.17 -16.08
C ASP A 238 6.73 -26.25 -14.97
N LYS A 239 6.80 -25.33 -13.99
CA LYS A 239 5.81 -25.17 -12.91
C LYS A 239 4.88 -23.98 -13.12
N LEU A 240 5.19 -23.12 -14.07
CA LEU A 240 4.33 -21.99 -14.41
C LEU A 240 3.06 -22.48 -15.14
N ALA A 241 1.92 -21.93 -14.76
CA ALA A 241 0.64 -22.28 -15.39
C ALA A 241 -0.34 -21.11 -15.33
N PRO A 242 -1.42 -21.14 -16.14
CA PRO A 242 -2.48 -20.14 -16.07
C PRO A 242 -3.07 -20.00 -14.67
N SER A 243 -3.25 -18.78 -14.21
CA SER A 243 -4.04 -18.44 -13.03
C SER A 243 -4.47 -16.98 -13.12
N GLY A 244 -5.75 -16.71 -12.87
CA GLY A 244 -6.25 -15.37 -12.66
C GLY A 244 -5.68 -14.75 -11.38
N PHE A 245 -5.72 -13.41 -11.28
CA PHE A 245 -5.34 -12.70 -10.06
C PHE A 245 -6.42 -12.91 -8.99
N PRO A 246 -6.07 -13.41 -7.78
CA PRO A 246 -7.00 -13.50 -6.67
C PRO A 246 -7.32 -12.09 -6.12
N SER A 247 -8.41 -11.97 -5.34
CA SER A 247 -8.65 -10.77 -4.54
C SER A 247 -7.44 -10.50 -3.65
N ALA A 248 -6.97 -9.26 -3.65
CA ALA A 248 -5.71 -8.90 -3.01
C ALA A 248 -5.93 -8.30 -1.61
N PRO A 249 -5.56 -8.98 -0.51
CA PRO A 249 -5.32 -8.29 0.76
C PRO A 249 -4.19 -7.28 0.58
N VAL A 250 -4.46 -6.02 0.97
CA VAL A 250 -3.45 -4.96 0.94
C VAL A 250 -3.17 -4.55 2.37
N LEU A 251 -1.94 -4.76 2.83
CA LEU A 251 -1.60 -4.85 4.24
C LEU A 251 -0.77 -3.66 4.72
N ASN A 252 -0.90 -3.38 6.01
CA ASN A 252 0.09 -2.63 6.77
C ASN A 252 0.98 -3.64 7.50
N ALA A 253 2.25 -3.72 7.13
CA ALA A 253 3.24 -4.57 7.77
C ALA A 253 4.10 -3.76 8.75
N VAL A 254 4.47 -4.35 9.86
CA VAL A 254 5.42 -3.78 10.82
C VAL A 254 6.47 -4.81 11.20
N THR A 255 7.67 -4.35 11.57
CA THR A 255 8.67 -5.26 12.16
C THR A 255 8.26 -5.67 13.57
N ALA A 256 8.62 -6.89 13.96
CA ALA A 256 8.38 -7.36 15.32
C ALA A 256 9.15 -6.51 16.37
N ASP A 257 10.24 -5.86 15.97
CA ASP A 257 10.99 -4.94 16.84
C ASP A 257 10.17 -3.67 17.12
N LEU A 258 9.63 -3.03 16.09
CA LEU A 258 8.77 -1.86 16.27
C LEU A 258 7.60 -2.15 17.20
N ALA A 259 6.92 -3.28 17.01
CA ALA A 259 5.77 -3.66 17.83
C ALA A 259 6.12 -3.76 19.32
N LYS A 260 7.37 -4.13 19.65
CA LYS A 260 7.86 -4.22 21.03
C LYS A 260 8.32 -2.89 21.60
N ARG A 261 9.08 -2.11 20.82
CA ARG A 261 9.68 -0.85 21.31
C ARG A 261 8.72 0.32 21.30
N GLU A 262 7.74 0.33 20.39
CA GLU A 262 6.76 1.41 20.21
C GLU A 262 5.31 0.85 20.16
N PRO A 263 4.79 0.29 21.28
CA PRO A 263 3.49 -0.38 21.27
C PRO A 263 2.30 0.55 20.93
N GLU A 264 2.40 1.84 21.23
CA GLU A 264 1.37 2.83 20.87
C GLU A 264 1.36 3.12 19.36
N VAL A 265 2.54 3.14 18.72
CA VAL A 265 2.68 3.23 17.25
C VAL A 265 2.14 1.97 16.60
N PHE A 266 2.48 0.80 17.12
CA PHE A 266 1.94 -0.47 16.62
C PHE A 266 0.41 -0.47 16.68
N LYS A 267 -0.17 -0.01 17.81
CA LYS A 267 -1.63 0.09 17.94
C LYS A 267 -2.27 1.05 16.93
N PHE A 268 -1.60 2.17 16.64
CA PHE A 268 -2.03 3.07 15.57
C PHE A 268 -2.05 2.35 14.21
N VAL A 269 -0.97 1.65 13.85
CA VAL A 269 -0.89 0.92 12.57
C VAL A 269 -1.92 -0.21 12.51
N GLN A 270 -2.23 -0.88 13.63
CA GLN A 270 -3.30 -1.87 13.71
C GLN A 270 -4.70 -1.31 13.40
N ASN A 271 -4.92 -0.04 13.69
CA ASN A 271 -6.20 0.62 13.43
C ASN A 271 -6.22 1.33 12.07
N MET A 272 -5.06 1.57 11.44
CA MET A 272 -4.95 2.30 10.19
C MET A 272 -5.56 1.50 9.03
N SER A 273 -6.75 1.90 8.62
CA SER A 273 -7.46 1.28 7.50
C SER A 273 -8.34 2.32 6.82
N PHE A 274 -8.22 2.43 5.51
CA PHE A 274 -8.97 3.38 4.71
C PHE A 274 -10.15 2.68 4.03
N PRO A 275 -11.37 3.22 4.10
CA PRO A 275 -12.43 2.86 3.14
C PRO A 275 -11.97 3.11 1.71
N ASN A 276 -12.18 2.15 0.81
CA ASN A 276 -11.71 2.22 -0.57
C ASN A 276 -12.25 3.45 -1.33
N ASP A 277 -13.49 3.89 -1.02
CA ASP A 277 -14.08 5.07 -1.63
C ASP A 277 -13.34 6.38 -1.25
N ILE A 278 -12.77 6.46 -0.04
CA ILE A 278 -11.95 7.60 0.37
C ILE A 278 -10.66 7.65 -0.45
N ILE A 279 -10.01 6.50 -0.63
CA ILE A 279 -8.80 6.41 -1.46
C ILE A 279 -9.11 6.78 -2.91
N SER A 280 -10.18 6.23 -3.48
CA SER A 280 -10.58 6.55 -4.86
C SER A 280 -10.88 8.05 -5.05
N LYS A 281 -11.59 8.67 -4.09
CA LYS A 281 -11.89 10.12 -4.12
C LYS A 281 -10.63 10.97 -3.98
N MET A 282 -9.72 10.58 -3.07
CA MET A 282 -8.44 11.26 -2.89
C MET A 282 -7.59 11.18 -4.15
N LEU A 283 -7.48 10.01 -4.77
CA LEU A 283 -6.70 9.81 -6.00
C LEU A 283 -7.29 10.60 -7.18
N ALA A 284 -8.63 10.59 -7.32
CA ALA A 284 -9.30 11.41 -8.33
C ALA A 284 -9.05 12.91 -8.10
N TRP A 285 -9.12 13.38 -6.86
CA TRP A 285 -8.80 14.77 -6.51
C TRP A 285 -7.32 15.09 -6.78
N LYS A 286 -6.39 14.20 -6.40
CA LYS A 286 -4.95 14.35 -6.65
C LYS A 286 -4.67 14.53 -8.14
N GLU A 287 -5.25 13.68 -8.99
CA GLU A 287 -5.08 13.74 -10.45
C GLU A 287 -5.68 15.04 -11.02
N ALA A 288 -6.92 15.39 -10.65
CA ALA A 288 -7.60 16.58 -11.17
C ALA A 288 -6.87 17.89 -10.81
N ASN A 289 -6.14 17.93 -9.72
CA ASN A 289 -5.42 19.12 -9.24
C ASN A 289 -3.89 19.04 -9.47
N ASN A 290 -3.39 17.98 -10.12
CA ASN A 290 -1.96 17.72 -10.26
C ASN A 290 -1.22 17.86 -8.92
N ALA A 291 -1.85 17.33 -7.86
CA ALA A 291 -1.41 17.53 -6.49
C ALA A 291 -0.28 16.56 -6.11
N SER A 292 0.61 17.00 -5.23
CA SER A 292 1.65 16.17 -4.62
C SER A 292 1.05 15.14 -3.65
N ALA A 293 1.86 14.18 -3.20
CA ALA A 293 1.49 13.23 -2.15
C ALA A 293 1.14 13.93 -0.82
N SER A 294 1.88 14.98 -0.46
CA SER A 294 1.62 15.77 0.75
C SER A 294 0.29 16.53 0.67
N GLU A 295 -0.06 17.08 -0.48
CA GLU A 295 -1.35 17.73 -0.69
C GLU A 295 -2.50 16.73 -0.68
N ALA A 296 -2.31 15.53 -1.25
CA ALA A 296 -3.28 14.44 -1.16
C ALA A 296 -3.49 13.98 0.29
N ALA A 297 -2.42 13.87 1.07
CA ALA A 297 -2.51 13.59 2.51
C ALA A 297 -3.26 14.70 3.26
N ALA A 298 -2.96 15.97 2.98
CA ALA A 298 -3.67 17.11 3.57
C ALA A 298 -5.16 17.08 3.22
N TRP A 299 -5.52 16.69 2.00
CA TRP A 299 -6.90 16.52 1.58
C TRP A 299 -7.64 15.45 2.44
N ILE A 300 -7.01 14.28 2.66
CA ILE A 300 -7.58 13.24 3.55
C ILE A 300 -7.74 13.77 4.96
N LEU A 301 -6.66 14.35 5.53
CA LEU A 301 -6.63 14.87 6.89
C LEU A 301 -7.71 15.92 7.14
N THR A 302 -8.02 16.75 6.15
CA THR A 302 -9.04 17.80 6.24
C THR A 302 -10.45 17.25 6.04
N ASN A 303 -10.68 16.46 4.99
CA ASN A 303 -12.02 16.04 4.60
C ASN A 303 -12.50 14.78 5.34
N HIS A 304 -11.58 13.96 5.87
CA HIS A 304 -11.86 12.69 6.52
C HIS A 304 -11.19 12.55 7.89
N LYS A 305 -10.97 13.67 8.60
CA LYS A 305 -10.29 13.69 9.90
C LYS A 305 -10.85 12.70 10.91
N ASN A 306 -12.15 12.47 10.91
CA ASN A 306 -12.79 11.54 11.86
C ASN A 306 -12.30 10.10 11.68
N VAL A 307 -12.00 9.68 10.45
CA VAL A 307 -11.40 8.38 10.16
C VAL A 307 -10.01 8.31 10.78
N ILE A 308 -9.18 9.33 10.55
CA ILE A 308 -7.82 9.40 11.09
C ILE A 308 -7.83 9.44 12.62
N LEU A 309 -8.70 10.22 13.21
CA LEU A 309 -8.83 10.34 14.67
C LEU A 309 -9.37 9.07 15.34
N SER A 310 -9.99 8.16 14.58
CA SER A 310 -10.43 6.86 15.11
C SER A 310 -9.27 5.85 15.27
N TRP A 311 -8.12 6.09 14.62
CA TRP A 311 -6.98 5.18 14.67
C TRP A 311 -6.06 5.41 15.87
N VAL A 312 -6.12 6.58 16.46
CA VAL A 312 -5.15 7.07 17.44
C VAL A 312 -5.68 7.02 18.86
N ASN A 313 -4.78 6.98 19.83
CA ASN A 313 -5.13 7.10 21.24
C ASN A 313 -5.57 8.54 21.59
N GLU A 314 -6.18 8.72 22.77
CA GLU A 314 -6.76 10.00 23.17
C GLU A 314 -5.73 11.16 23.29
N ASP A 315 -4.48 10.87 23.67
CA ASP A 315 -3.42 11.88 23.76
C ASP A 315 -3.03 12.38 22.35
N ALA A 316 -2.82 11.48 21.39
CA ALA A 316 -2.54 11.83 20.00
C ALA A 316 -3.75 12.53 19.36
N LYS A 317 -4.97 12.06 19.64
CA LYS A 317 -6.21 12.68 19.18
C LYS A 317 -6.36 14.12 19.65
N ALA A 318 -6.04 14.39 20.92
CA ALA A 318 -6.10 15.75 21.48
C ALA A 318 -5.08 16.70 20.81
N LYS A 319 -3.90 16.18 20.41
CA LYS A 319 -2.90 16.97 19.67
C LYS A 319 -3.36 17.22 18.24
N LEU A 320 -3.77 16.17 17.53
CA LEU A 320 -4.21 16.26 16.12
C LEU A 320 -5.45 17.13 15.94
N ASN A 321 -6.40 17.10 16.87
CA ASN A 321 -7.59 17.96 16.82
C ASN A 321 -7.28 19.47 16.86
N LYS A 322 -6.09 19.86 17.31
CA LYS A 322 -5.68 21.27 17.32
C LYS A 322 -5.07 21.70 15.97
N LEU A 323 -4.71 20.73 15.15
CA LEU A 323 -4.04 20.95 13.86
C LEU A 323 -4.97 20.74 12.67
N LEU A 324 -6.00 19.89 12.84
CA LEU A 324 -7.03 19.53 11.86
C LEU A 324 -8.37 20.22 12.18
#